data_b5c4819e450eec86bb4fe8f683e25f86
#
_entry.id   b5c4819e450eec86bb4fe8f683e25f86
#
_cell.length_a   1.000
_cell.length_b   1.000
_cell.length_c   1.000
_cell.angle_alpha   90.00
_cell.angle_beta   90.00
_cell.angle_gamma   90.00
#
_symmetry.space_group_name_H-M   'P 1'
#
loop_
_entity.id
_entity.type
_entity.pdbx_description
1 polymer ?
#
loop_
_entity_poly.entity_id
_entity_poly.type
_entity_poly.pdbx_seq_one_letter_code
_entity_poly.pdbx_strand_id
1 'polypeptide(L)'
;MLKTKTRPSKEEFELIKIAEAAADRLHVDNVHEVAAALRTTDKRVFTGIHINASVGFADVCGEVAAICTAISQGYRDFEAIVAHMGRWERQI
;
A
#
# COMPACT_ATOMS: atom_id res chain seq x y z
N MET A 1 -21.55 3.49 -0.81
CA MET A 1 -21.16 4.86 -1.02
C MET A 1 -19.97 5.24 -0.15
N LEU A 2 -19.05 5.94 -0.71
CA LEU A 2 -17.89 6.38 0.03
C LEU A 2 -18.20 7.57 0.89
N LYS A 3 -17.67 7.55 2.09
CA LYS A 3 -17.86 8.63 3.00
C LYS A 3 -16.61 9.47 3.06
N THR A 4 -16.76 10.76 2.90
CA THR A 4 -15.63 11.67 2.97
C THR A 4 -15.26 11.92 4.42
N LYS A 5 -13.98 11.79 4.71
CA LYS A 5 -13.48 12.06 6.04
C LYS A 5 -12.48 13.18 5.99
N THR A 6 -12.57 14.07 6.95
CA THR A 6 -11.60 15.16 7.03
C THR A 6 -10.31 14.69 7.67
N ARG A 7 -10.34 13.63 8.44
CA ARG A 7 -9.13 13.07 9.00
C ARG A 7 -9.33 11.60 9.31
N PRO A 8 -8.27 10.82 9.21
CA PRO A 8 -8.38 9.38 9.45
C PRO A 8 -8.49 9.09 10.95
N SER A 9 -8.99 7.91 11.26
CA SER A 9 -8.96 7.42 12.62
C SER A 9 -7.52 7.13 13.03
N LYS A 10 -7.32 6.89 14.32
CA LYS A 10 -5.99 6.55 14.80
C LYS A 10 -5.43 5.31 14.11
N GLU A 11 -6.28 4.29 13.93
CA GLU A 11 -5.83 3.07 13.30
C GLU A 11 -5.52 3.28 11.83
N GLU A 12 -6.33 4.08 11.15
CA GLU A 12 -6.06 4.42 9.76
C GLU A 12 -4.78 5.21 9.63
N PHE A 13 -4.55 6.13 10.55
CA PHE A 13 -3.34 6.94 10.52
C PHE A 13 -2.10 6.07 10.69
N GLU A 14 -2.16 5.09 11.59
CA GLU A 14 -1.04 4.17 11.78
C GLU A 14 -0.76 3.38 10.51
N LEU A 15 -1.81 2.94 9.84
CA LEU A 15 -1.65 2.18 8.60
C LEU A 15 -1.06 3.05 7.51
N ILE A 16 -1.49 4.31 7.43
CA ILE A 16 -0.94 5.26 6.47
C ILE A 16 0.55 5.45 6.72
N LYS A 17 0.96 5.54 7.98
CA LYS A 17 2.38 5.71 8.27
C LYS A 17 3.20 4.50 7.89
N ILE A 18 2.63 3.31 8.00
CA ILE A 18 3.32 2.11 7.58
C ILE A 18 3.50 2.11 6.06
N ALA A 19 2.45 2.49 5.33
CA ALA A 19 2.54 2.59 3.87
C ALA A 19 3.55 3.64 3.46
N GLU A 20 3.55 4.77 4.14
CA GLU A 20 4.47 5.86 3.87
C GLU A 20 5.92 5.41 4.08
N ALA A 21 6.18 4.74 5.18
CA ALA A 21 7.54 4.27 5.48
C ALA A 21 7.99 3.25 4.44
N ALA A 22 7.10 2.35 4.02
CA ALA A 22 7.44 1.37 3.00
C ALA A 22 7.71 2.06 1.67
N ALA A 23 6.90 3.04 1.31
CA ALA A 23 7.09 3.77 0.06
C ALA A 23 8.43 4.49 0.05
N ASP A 24 8.77 5.16 1.15
CA ASP A 24 10.02 5.89 1.21
C ASP A 24 11.22 4.97 1.18
N ARG A 25 11.13 3.84 1.86
CA ARG A 25 12.24 2.91 1.93
C ARG A 25 12.48 2.20 0.61
N LEU A 26 11.42 1.89 -0.12
CA LEU A 26 11.51 1.05 -1.31
C LEU A 26 11.39 1.82 -2.62
N HIS A 27 11.27 3.13 -2.56
CA HIS A 27 11.03 3.94 -3.74
C HIS A 27 12.17 3.84 -4.75
N VAL A 28 11.80 3.61 -6.00
CA VAL A 28 12.71 3.73 -7.15
C VAL A 28 11.92 4.43 -8.23
N ASP A 29 12.42 5.56 -8.70
CA ASP A 29 11.71 6.37 -9.70
C ASP A 29 11.33 5.53 -10.90
N ASN A 30 10.06 5.63 -11.30
CA ASN A 30 9.49 4.96 -12.46
C ASN A 30 9.45 3.43 -12.34
N VAL A 31 9.81 2.88 -11.20
CA VAL A 31 9.81 1.42 -11.00
C VAL A 31 8.97 1.05 -9.79
N HIS A 32 9.26 1.67 -8.65
CA HIS A 32 8.56 1.39 -7.40
C HIS A 32 8.14 2.71 -6.79
N GLU A 33 6.93 3.16 -7.10
CA GLU A 33 6.53 4.51 -6.69
C GLU A 33 5.42 4.53 -5.65
N VAL A 34 4.64 3.46 -5.54
CA VAL A 34 3.51 3.42 -4.62
C VAL A 34 3.63 2.20 -3.73
N ALA A 35 3.48 2.39 -2.45
CA ALA A 35 3.41 1.29 -1.51
C ALA A 35 2.02 1.27 -0.88
N ALA A 36 1.55 0.09 -0.58
CA ALA A 36 0.28 -0.08 0.10
C ALA A 36 0.50 -0.83 1.40
N ALA A 37 -0.34 -0.58 2.37
CA ALA A 37 -0.37 -1.33 3.61
C ALA A 37 -1.79 -1.82 3.82
N LEU A 38 -1.90 -3.08 4.20
CA LEU A 38 -3.18 -3.75 4.37
C LEU A 38 -3.24 -4.34 5.76
N ARG A 39 -4.38 -4.18 6.42
CA ARG A 39 -4.56 -4.78 7.74
C ARG A 39 -5.66 -5.80 7.67
N THR A 40 -5.40 -6.97 8.22
CA THR A 40 -6.39 -8.03 8.30
C THR A 40 -7.29 -7.82 9.51
N THR A 41 -8.38 -8.58 9.56
CA THR A 41 -9.32 -8.45 10.68
C THR A 41 -8.71 -8.90 11.99
N ASP A 42 -7.68 -9.74 11.96
CA ASP A 42 -6.98 -10.13 13.17
C ASP A 42 -5.73 -9.28 13.41
N LYS A 43 -5.69 -8.09 12.79
CA LYS A 43 -4.71 -7.05 13.10
C LYS A 43 -3.29 -7.33 12.62
N ARG A 44 -3.16 -8.18 11.61
CA ARG A 44 -1.88 -8.35 10.93
C ARG A 44 -1.75 -7.31 9.83
N VAL A 45 -0.53 -6.86 9.57
CA VAL A 45 -0.29 -5.85 8.55
C VAL A 45 0.66 -6.42 7.51
N PHE A 46 0.31 -6.22 6.25
CA PHE A 46 1.13 -6.63 5.12
C PHE A 46 1.32 -5.44 4.21
N THR A 47 2.51 -5.32 3.63
CA THR A 47 2.80 -4.23 2.70
C THR A 47 3.08 -4.79 1.33
N GLY A 48 2.90 -3.95 0.32
CA GLY A 48 3.21 -4.30 -1.05
C GLY A 48 3.72 -3.07 -1.77
N ILE A 49 4.57 -3.28 -2.77
CA ILE A 49 5.14 -2.21 -3.54
C ILE A 49 4.72 -2.35 -4.99
N HIS A 50 4.46 -1.21 -5.61
CA HIS A 50 4.13 -1.12 -7.02
C HIS A 50 5.33 -1.51 -7.87
N ILE A 51 5.07 -2.19 -8.98
CA ILE A 51 6.09 -2.52 -9.97
C ILE A 51 5.63 -1.97 -11.31
N ASN A 52 6.45 -1.12 -11.89
CA ASN A 52 6.22 -0.62 -13.24
C ASN A 52 7.25 -1.28 -14.14
N ALA A 53 6.82 -2.28 -14.87
CA ALA A 53 7.72 -3.07 -15.71
C ALA A 53 7.63 -2.60 -17.14
N SER A 54 8.69 -2.84 -17.91
CA SER A 54 8.67 -2.49 -19.33
C SER A 54 7.71 -3.36 -20.13
N VAL A 55 7.32 -4.50 -19.57
CA VAL A 55 6.32 -5.37 -20.17
C VAL A 55 5.04 -5.25 -19.35
N GLY A 56 3.98 -4.77 -20.00
CA GLY A 56 2.76 -4.39 -19.28
C GLY A 56 2.16 -5.47 -18.42
N PHE A 57 2.22 -6.73 -18.83
CA PHE A 57 1.60 -7.80 -18.05
C PHE A 57 2.35 -8.07 -16.74
N ALA A 58 3.53 -7.51 -16.56
CA ALA A 58 4.29 -7.66 -15.33
C ALA A 58 4.09 -6.49 -14.36
N ASP A 59 3.31 -5.48 -14.75
CA ASP A 59 3.02 -4.38 -13.84
C ASP A 59 2.16 -4.87 -12.69
N VAL A 60 2.45 -4.37 -11.48
CA VAL A 60 1.70 -4.76 -10.30
C VAL A 60 1.40 -3.51 -9.47
N CYS A 61 0.14 -3.33 -9.10
CA CYS A 61 -0.26 -2.27 -8.19
C CYS A 61 0.19 -2.59 -6.78
N GLY A 62 0.52 -1.55 -6.00
CA GLY A 62 0.91 -1.76 -4.61
C GLY A 62 -0.16 -2.47 -3.80
N GLU A 63 -1.43 -2.11 -4.03
CA GLU A 63 -2.53 -2.76 -3.32
C GLU A 63 -2.63 -4.24 -3.66
N VAL A 64 -2.49 -4.58 -4.93
CA VAL A 64 -2.54 -5.97 -5.34
C VAL A 64 -1.37 -6.74 -4.75
N ALA A 65 -0.20 -6.13 -4.69
CA ALA A 65 0.97 -6.77 -4.09
C ALA A 65 0.73 -7.06 -2.61
N ALA A 66 0.14 -6.11 -1.88
CA ALA A 66 -0.16 -6.31 -0.46
C ALA A 66 -1.18 -7.42 -0.27
N ILE A 67 -2.22 -7.46 -1.11
CA ILE A 67 -3.24 -8.49 -1.03
C ILE A 67 -2.64 -9.86 -1.32
N CYS A 68 -1.82 -9.95 -2.36
CA CYS A 68 -1.17 -11.21 -2.70
C CYS A 68 -0.27 -11.69 -1.56
N THR A 69 0.45 -10.77 -0.92
CA THR A 69 1.30 -11.13 0.20
C THR A 69 0.47 -11.71 1.34
N ALA A 70 -0.63 -11.05 1.68
CA ALA A 70 -1.49 -11.51 2.77
C ALA A 70 -2.08 -12.89 2.47
N ILE A 71 -2.62 -13.07 1.26
CA ILE A 71 -3.24 -14.33 0.89
C ILE A 71 -2.19 -15.45 0.85
N SER A 72 -0.99 -15.15 0.37
CA SER A 72 0.09 -16.13 0.35
C SER A 72 0.47 -16.60 1.74
N GLN A 73 0.22 -15.76 2.75
CA GLN A 73 0.48 -16.12 4.15
C GLN A 73 -0.74 -16.73 4.83
N GLY A 74 -1.84 -16.90 4.10
CA GLY A 74 -3.01 -17.55 4.62
C GLY A 74 -4.07 -16.63 5.18
N TYR A 75 -3.94 -15.32 4.97
CA TYR A 75 -4.88 -14.33 5.52
C TYR A 75 -5.78 -13.84 4.41
N ARG A 76 -7.08 -13.95 4.62
CA ARG A 76 -8.05 -13.62 3.58
C ARG A 76 -9.04 -12.54 3.97
N ASP A 77 -9.16 -12.23 5.26
CA ASP A 77 -10.16 -11.29 5.74
C ASP A 77 -9.49 -9.97 6.04
N PHE A 78 -9.84 -8.96 5.28
CA PHE A 78 -9.18 -7.65 5.35
C PHE A 78 -10.13 -6.61 5.93
N GLU A 79 -9.60 -5.69 6.71
CA GLU A 79 -10.43 -4.62 7.25
C GLU A 79 -10.03 -3.24 6.72
N ALA A 80 -8.82 -3.07 6.19
CA ALA A 80 -8.40 -1.76 5.69
C ALA A 80 -7.22 -1.91 4.75
N ILE A 81 -7.14 -1.00 3.78
CA ILE A 81 -5.99 -0.93 2.90
C ILE A 81 -5.79 0.54 2.53
N VAL A 82 -4.53 0.97 2.53
CA VAL A 82 -4.17 2.33 2.14
C VAL A 82 -2.98 2.25 1.20
N ALA A 83 -2.81 3.28 0.40
CA ALA A 83 -1.68 3.37 -0.52
C ALA A 83 -1.07 4.74 -0.39
N HIS A 84 0.24 4.82 -0.60
CA HIS A 84 0.98 6.05 -0.49
C HIS A 84 2.02 6.10 -1.60
N MET A 85 2.09 7.23 -2.31
CA MET A 85 3.07 7.43 -3.35
C MET A 85 4.33 8.01 -2.72
N GLY A 86 5.41 7.25 -2.76
CA GLY A 86 6.65 7.69 -2.16
C GLY A 86 7.26 8.84 -2.92
N ARG A 87 7.80 9.80 -2.18
CA ARG A 87 8.51 10.95 -2.71
C ARG A 87 7.68 11.81 -3.65
N TRP A 88 6.40 11.65 -3.57
CA TRP A 88 5.49 12.29 -4.48
C TRP A 88 5.54 13.83 -4.37
N GLU A 89 5.72 14.34 -3.19
CA GLU A 89 5.74 15.78 -2.98
C GLU A 89 6.95 16.44 -3.63
N ARG A 90 7.92 15.68 -4.01
CA ARG A 90 9.11 16.25 -4.64
C ARG A 90 8.95 16.50 -6.11
N GLN A 91 7.82 16.12 -6.64
CA GLN A 91 7.59 16.28 -8.05
C GLN A 91 6.91 17.58 -8.40
N ILE A 92 6.66 18.38 -7.41
CA ILE A 92 5.95 19.65 -7.60
C ILE A 92 6.89 20.80 -7.84
#